data_6670e9f985497a2e080e716341b67d9a
#
_entry.id   6670e9f985497a2e080e716341b67d9a
#
_cell.length_a   1.000
_cell.length_b   1.000
_cell.length_c   1.000
_cell.angle_alpha   90.00
_cell.angle_beta   90.00
_cell.angle_gamma   90.00
#
_symmetry.space_group_name_H-M   'P 1'
#
loop_
_entity.id
_entity.type
_entity.pdbx_description
1 polymer ?
#
loop_
_entity_poly.entity_id
_entity_poly.type
_entity_poly.pdbx_seq_one_letter_code
_entity_poly.pdbx_strand_id
1 'polypeptide(L)'
;KDDVVTFEQLGVFRFWRRTKSAELASVIMEDTLALIGLAFAGAGIGLAILFDNEIFDAFGGLMVGLVLIAGSLLLMFKSGSLLIGEAVDSDTRKKIEQAVISTPGVERLLNMQTVHMSEDDILLCVKVQTSKLDRDYDVETVNKIERSVRTALPWFRFEIYVEPDLYRADHKIVS
;
A
#
# COMPACT_ATOMS: atom_id res chain seq x y z
N LYS A 1 3.67 16.06 -15.64
CA LYS A 1 3.74 15.23 -16.85
C LYS A 1 3.76 13.83 -16.33
N ASP A 2 2.59 13.25 -16.22
CA ASP A 2 2.41 11.88 -15.76
C ASP A 2 2.95 10.98 -16.88
N ASP A 3 4.03 10.29 -16.60
CA ASP A 3 4.51 9.21 -17.44
C ASP A 3 3.50 8.06 -17.31
N VAL A 4 2.51 8.08 -18.21
CA VAL A 4 1.56 6.96 -18.37
C VAL A 4 2.38 5.77 -18.85
N VAL A 5 2.75 4.92 -17.91
CA VAL A 5 3.47 3.67 -18.18
C VAL A 5 2.53 2.76 -18.96
N THR A 6 2.76 2.59 -20.24
CA THR A 6 1.90 1.83 -21.14
C THR A 6 2.10 0.33 -20.94
N PHE A 7 1.01 -0.42 -21.02
CA PHE A 7 0.93 -1.88 -20.85
C PHE A 7 1.99 -2.67 -21.68
N GLU A 8 2.37 -2.15 -22.83
CA GLU A 8 3.34 -2.75 -23.76
C GLU A 8 4.79 -2.79 -23.23
N GLN A 9 5.18 -1.89 -22.30
CA GLN A 9 6.58 -1.77 -21.89
C GLN A 9 7.01 -2.64 -20.72
N LEU A 10 6.07 -3.17 -19.94
CA LEU A 10 6.39 -3.78 -18.64
C LEU A 10 6.02 -5.26 -18.47
N GLY A 11 5.23 -5.86 -19.38
CA GLY A 11 4.65 -7.18 -19.15
C GLY A 11 3.66 -7.16 -17.96
N VAL A 12 2.60 -7.96 -18.04
CA VAL A 12 1.46 -7.99 -17.09
C VAL A 12 1.92 -8.02 -15.61
N PHE A 13 2.94 -8.78 -15.29
CA PHE A 13 3.41 -8.97 -13.92
C PHE A 13 4.16 -7.76 -13.33
N ARG A 14 4.93 -7.03 -14.16
CA ARG A 14 5.61 -5.80 -13.72
C ARG A 14 4.66 -4.63 -13.63
N PHE A 15 3.69 -4.54 -14.53
CA PHE A 15 2.63 -3.54 -14.49
C PHE A 15 1.79 -3.71 -13.23
N TRP A 16 1.36 -4.92 -12.91
CA TRP A 16 0.60 -5.25 -11.71
C TRP A 16 1.33 -4.85 -10.42
N ARG A 17 2.64 -5.08 -10.35
CA ARG A 17 3.45 -4.75 -9.16
C ARG A 17 3.73 -3.25 -9.00
N ARG A 18 3.61 -2.46 -10.09
CA ARG A 18 3.84 -1.00 -10.09
C ARG A 18 2.56 -0.16 -10.12
N THR A 19 1.42 -0.77 -10.37
CA THR A 19 0.13 -0.06 -10.39
C THR A 19 -0.18 0.39 -8.97
N LYS A 20 -0.27 1.71 -8.80
CA LYS A 20 -0.50 2.37 -7.51
C LYS A 20 -1.93 2.19 -6.99
N SER A 21 -2.89 1.87 -7.86
CA SER A 21 -4.27 1.62 -7.46
C SER A 21 -4.49 0.15 -7.15
N ALA A 22 -4.66 -0.18 -5.86
CA ALA A 22 -4.89 -1.54 -5.39
C ALA A 22 -6.14 -2.16 -6.03
N GLU A 23 -7.17 -1.36 -6.26
CA GLU A 23 -8.41 -1.76 -6.95
C GLU A 23 -8.14 -2.22 -8.39
N LEU A 24 -7.41 -1.42 -9.18
CA LEU A 24 -7.10 -1.74 -10.57
C LEU A 24 -6.22 -3.00 -10.66
N ALA A 25 -5.28 -3.16 -9.73
CA ALA A 25 -4.45 -4.35 -9.66
C ALA A 25 -5.26 -5.61 -9.32
N SER A 26 -6.29 -5.49 -8.48
CA SER A 26 -7.17 -6.61 -8.13
C SER A 26 -8.03 -7.03 -9.30
N VAL A 27 -8.63 -6.07 -10.02
CA VAL A 27 -9.44 -6.34 -11.23
C VAL A 27 -8.61 -7.03 -12.32
N ILE A 28 -7.42 -6.52 -12.62
CA ILE A 28 -6.53 -7.13 -13.63
C ILE A 28 -6.14 -8.56 -13.21
N MET A 29 -5.93 -8.80 -11.93
CA MET A 29 -5.61 -10.13 -11.43
C MET A 29 -6.80 -11.09 -11.58
N GLU A 30 -8.01 -10.66 -11.23
CA GLU A 30 -9.24 -11.45 -11.40
C GLU A 30 -9.47 -11.80 -12.87
N ASP A 31 -9.38 -10.84 -13.77
CA ASP A 31 -9.54 -11.06 -15.20
C ASP A 31 -8.48 -12.02 -15.77
N THR A 32 -7.24 -11.88 -15.30
CA THR A 32 -6.14 -12.79 -15.71
C THR A 32 -6.41 -14.22 -15.25
N LEU A 33 -6.86 -14.41 -14.01
CA LEU A 33 -7.22 -15.73 -13.48
C LEU A 33 -8.41 -16.32 -14.20
N ALA A 34 -9.43 -15.51 -14.54
CA ALA A 34 -10.58 -15.93 -15.31
C ALA A 34 -10.18 -16.41 -16.72
N LEU A 35 -9.29 -15.69 -17.41
CA LEU A 35 -8.76 -16.09 -18.71
C LEU A 35 -7.96 -17.40 -18.64
N ILE A 36 -7.13 -17.58 -17.63
CA ILE A 36 -6.39 -18.82 -17.42
C ILE A 36 -7.37 -19.98 -17.15
N GLY A 37 -8.37 -19.77 -16.31
CA GLY A 37 -9.42 -20.76 -16.04
C GLY A 37 -10.18 -21.16 -17.31
N LEU A 38 -10.56 -20.17 -18.12
CA LEU A 38 -11.25 -20.40 -19.39
C LEU A 38 -10.37 -21.20 -20.38
N ALA A 39 -9.07 -20.92 -20.41
CA ALA A 39 -8.13 -21.67 -21.26
C ALA A 39 -8.03 -23.16 -20.83
N PHE A 40 -7.98 -23.44 -19.52
CA PHE A 40 -8.00 -24.82 -19.02
C PHE A 40 -9.32 -25.52 -19.30
N ALA A 41 -10.46 -24.85 -19.11
CA ALA A 41 -11.76 -25.42 -19.42
C ALA A 41 -11.91 -25.72 -20.92
N GLY A 42 -11.53 -24.77 -21.79
CA GLY A 42 -11.57 -24.95 -23.24
C GLY A 42 -10.63 -26.06 -23.72
N ALA A 43 -9.43 -26.15 -23.15
CA ALA A 43 -8.50 -27.24 -23.46
C ALA A 43 -9.05 -28.59 -22.99
N GLY A 44 -9.62 -28.68 -21.79
CA GLY A 44 -10.23 -29.91 -21.26
C GLY A 44 -11.35 -30.43 -22.16
N ILE A 45 -12.30 -29.56 -22.52
CA ILE A 45 -13.40 -29.92 -23.43
C ILE A 45 -12.86 -30.29 -24.81
N GLY A 46 -11.93 -29.50 -25.36
CA GLY A 46 -11.36 -29.78 -26.69
C GLY A 46 -10.63 -31.14 -26.75
N LEU A 47 -9.86 -31.48 -25.73
CA LEU A 47 -9.19 -32.77 -25.63
C LEU A 47 -10.17 -33.92 -25.39
N ALA A 48 -11.25 -33.70 -24.61
CA ALA A 48 -12.29 -34.70 -24.39
C ALA A 48 -12.98 -35.08 -25.70
N ILE A 49 -13.28 -34.09 -26.53
CA ILE A 49 -13.88 -34.33 -27.87
C ILE A 49 -12.88 -35.02 -28.81
N LEU A 50 -11.61 -34.59 -28.81
CA LEU A 50 -10.59 -35.10 -29.73
C LEU A 50 -10.20 -36.54 -29.43
N PHE A 51 -10.16 -36.96 -28.16
CA PHE A 51 -9.80 -38.30 -27.73
C PHE A 51 -10.99 -39.17 -27.33
N ASP A 52 -12.21 -38.68 -27.49
CA ASP A 52 -13.47 -39.34 -27.08
C ASP A 52 -13.38 -39.89 -25.63
N ASN A 53 -12.88 -39.02 -24.72
CA ASN A 53 -12.61 -39.44 -23.35
C ASN A 53 -12.93 -38.27 -22.37
N GLU A 54 -13.94 -38.43 -21.53
CA GLU A 54 -14.43 -37.45 -20.56
C GLU A 54 -13.41 -37.14 -19.45
N ILE A 55 -12.37 -37.95 -19.28
CA ILE A 55 -11.32 -37.74 -18.26
C ILE A 55 -10.62 -36.38 -18.48
N PHE A 56 -10.45 -35.96 -19.73
CA PHE A 56 -9.81 -34.68 -20.05
C PHE A 56 -10.66 -33.47 -19.61
N ASP A 57 -11.97 -33.56 -19.71
CA ASP A 57 -12.88 -32.51 -19.21
C ASP A 57 -12.82 -32.43 -17.68
N ALA A 58 -12.86 -33.58 -17.00
CA ALA A 58 -12.70 -33.62 -15.54
C ALA A 58 -11.35 -33.03 -15.07
N PHE A 59 -10.26 -33.29 -15.79
CA PHE A 59 -8.97 -32.66 -15.53
C PHE A 59 -8.97 -31.16 -15.78
N GLY A 60 -9.62 -30.70 -16.86
CA GLY A 60 -9.81 -29.29 -17.15
C GLY A 60 -10.54 -28.59 -16.00
N GLY A 61 -11.65 -29.14 -15.54
CA GLY A 61 -12.40 -28.64 -14.39
C GLY A 61 -11.61 -28.59 -13.10
N LEU A 62 -10.79 -29.64 -12.83
CA LEU A 62 -9.89 -29.67 -11.67
C LEU A 62 -8.86 -28.53 -11.73
N MET A 63 -8.25 -28.28 -12.87
CA MET A 63 -7.29 -27.20 -13.06
C MET A 63 -7.94 -25.83 -12.84
N VAL A 64 -9.15 -25.61 -13.36
CA VAL A 64 -9.94 -24.39 -13.09
C VAL A 64 -10.14 -24.20 -11.60
N GLY A 65 -10.57 -25.23 -10.88
CA GLY A 65 -10.74 -25.19 -9.41
C GLY A 65 -9.48 -24.80 -8.67
N LEU A 66 -8.32 -25.37 -9.03
CA LEU A 66 -7.02 -25.06 -8.44
C LEU A 66 -6.60 -23.59 -8.70
N VAL A 67 -6.79 -23.09 -9.91
CA VAL A 67 -6.52 -21.69 -10.28
C VAL A 67 -7.37 -20.74 -9.44
N LEU A 68 -8.67 -21.03 -9.27
CA LEU A 68 -9.58 -20.21 -8.48
C LEU A 68 -9.20 -20.21 -6.99
N ILE A 69 -8.84 -21.36 -6.43
CA ILE A 69 -8.39 -21.47 -5.04
C ILE A 69 -7.12 -20.64 -4.83
N ALA A 70 -6.13 -20.81 -5.70
CA ALA A 70 -4.86 -20.07 -5.62
C ALA A 70 -5.10 -18.56 -5.75
N GLY A 71 -5.94 -18.13 -6.69
CA GLY A 71 -6.31 -16.74 -6.88
C GLY A 71 -7.03 -16.13 -5.68
N SER A 72 -7.98 -16.86 -5.11
CA SER A 72 -8.72 -16.42 -3.91
C SER A 72 -7.80 -16.25 -2.71
N LEU A 73 -6.85 -17.15 -2.49
CA LEU A 73 -5.85 -17.03 -1.43
C LEU A 73 -4.95 -15.82 -1.62
N LEU A 74 -4.47 -15.57 -2.85
CA LEU A 74 -3.65 -14.40 -3.15
C LEU A 74 -4.41 -13.08 -2.91
N LEU A 75 -5.68 -13.02 -3.33
CA LEU A 75 -6.54 -11.86 -3.09
C LEU A 75 -6.83 -11.66 -1.60
N MET A 76 -7.07 -12.75 -0.86
CA MET A 76 -7.30 -12.69 0.58
C MET A 76 -6.07 -12.11 1.32
N PHE A 77 -4.87 -12.56 1.00
CA PHE A 77 -3.64 -12.03 1.62
C PHE A 77 -3.43 -10.55 1.27
N LYS A 78 -3.69 -10.17 0.01
CA LYS A 78 -3.56 -8.78 -0.43
C LYS A 78 -4.59 -7.86 0.22
N SER A 79 -5.85 -8.27 0.28
CA SER A 79 -6.91 -7.48 0.91
C SER A 79 -6.78 -7.41 2.43
N GLY A 80 -6.29 -8.48 3.06
CA GLY A 80 -6.04 -8.52 4.51
C GLY A 80 -5.01 -7.48 4.97
N SER A 81 -3.98 -7.25 4.17
CA SER A 81 -2.95 -6.24 4.43
C SER A 81 -3.54 -4.82 4.52
N LEU A 82 -4.52 -4.50 3.67
CA LEU A 82 -5.19 -3.18 3.67
C LEU A 82 -6.15 -2.98 4.85
N LEU A 83 -6.71 -4.06 5.40
CA LEU A 83 -7.68 -4.00 6.52
C LEU A 83 -7.01 -3.83 7.89
N ILE A 84 -5.76 -4.20 8.04
CA ILE A 84 -5.04 -4.19 9.34
C ILE A 84 -4.40 -2.81 9.63
N GLY A 85 -4.54 -1.83 8.74
CA GLY A 85 -3.89 -0.53 8.90
C GLY A 85 -2.38 -0.64 8.78
N GLU A 86 -1.91 -1.07 7.63
CA GLU A 86 -0.48 -1.24 7.36
C GLU A 86 0.28 0.08 7.52
N ALA A 87 1.42 0.02 8.18
CA ALA A 87 2.32 1.17 8.24
C ALA A 87 2.83 1.50 6.83
N VAL A 88 3.09 2.78 6.55
CA VAL A 88 3.67 3.18 5.25
C VAL A 88 5.00 2.47 5.00
N ASP A 89 5.32 2.28 3.71
CA ASP A 89 6.58 1.66 3.30
C ASP A 89 7.80 2.42 3.86
N SER A 90 8.94 1.75 3.94
CA SER A 90 10.15 2.28 4.55
C SER A 90 10.68 3.54 3.87
N ASP A 91 10.48 3.71 2.57
CA ASP A 91 10.96 4.88 1.82
C ASP A 91 10.05 6.09 2.04
N THR A 92 8.74 5.88 2.05
CA THR A 92 7.76 6.91 2.41
C THR A 92 7.94 7.35 3.87
N ARG A 93 8.15 6.40 4.79
CA ARG A 93 8.44 6.68 6.20
C ARG A 93 9.66 7.58 6.36
N LYS A 94 10.78 7.28 5.68
CA LYS A 94 12.01 8.11 5.72
C LYS A 94 11.77 9.52 5.19
N LYS A 95 10.97 9.69 4.13
CA LYS A 95 10.65 11.02 3.59
C LYS A 95 9.83 11.83 4.58
N ILE A 96 8.85 11.22 5.24
CA ILE A 96 8.06 11.86 6.30
C ILE A 96 8.98 12.27 7.46
N GLU A 97 9.82 11.35 7.92
CA GLU A 97 10.78 11.60 9.01
C GLU A 97 11.70 12.79 8.69
N GLN A 98 12.28 12.81 7.49
CA GLN A 98 13.11 13.91 7.03
C GLN A 98 12.34 15.23 6.95
N ALA A 99 11.11 15.22 6.45
CA ALA A 99 10.26 16.41 6.38
C ALA A 99 9.96 16.98 7.78
N VAL A 100 9.70 16.12 8.76
CA VAL A 100 9.44 16.53 10.14
C VAL A 100 10.71 17.09 10.79
N ILE A 101 11.84 16.38 10.71
CA ILE A 101 13.10 16.77 11.36
C ILE A 101 13.67 18.06 10.74
N SER A 102 13.49 18.27 9.44
CA SER A 102 13.98 19.49 8.77
C SER A 102 13.11 20.73 9.02
N THR A 103 11.98 20.57 9.71
CA THR A 103 11.06 21.69 9.99
C THR A 103 11.66 22.61 11.06
N PRO A 104 11.75 23.94 10.80
CA PRO A 104 12.24 24.90 11.79
C PRO A 104 11.36 24.90 13.05
N GLY A 105 11.98 24.71 14.20
CA GLY A 105 11.28 24.62 15.49
C GLY A 105 11.23 23.20 16.07
N VAL A 106 11.53 22.18 15.27
CA VAL A 106 11.67 20.79 15.71
C VAL A 106 13.13 20.55 16.10
N GLU A 107 13.36 20.17 17.36
CA GLU A 107 14.70 19.77 17.84
C GLU A 107 14.93 18.27 17.63
N ARG A 108 13.89 17.47 17.87
CA ARG A 108 13.97 16.01 17.76
C ARG A 108 12.61 15.39 17.48
N LEU A 109 12.61 14.34 16.67
CA LEU A 109 11.49 13.43 16.53
C LEU A 109 11.56 12.39 17.64
N LEU A 110 10.53 12.34 18.50
CA LEU A 110 10.48 11.42 19.65
C LEU A 110 9.78 10.12 19.29
N ASN A 111 8.69 10.20 18.54
CA ASN A 111 7.96 9.04 18.06
C ASN A 111 7.26 9.38 16.74
N MET A 112 7.10 8.39 15.87
CA MET A 112 6.34 8.52 14.64
C MET A 112 5.61 7.22 14.34
N GLN A 113 4.29 7.32 14.21
CA GLN A 113 3.44 6.22 13.78
C GLN A 113 2.66 6.65 12.52
N THR A 114 2.57 5.74 11.58
CA THR A 114 1.86 5.94 10.32
C THR A 114 0.93 4.77 10.08
N VAL A 115 -0.28 5.06 9.62
CA VAL A 115 -1.28 4.04 9.31
C VAL A 115 -1.97 4.42 8.01
N HIS A 116 -2.01 3.52 7.03
CA HIS A 116 -2.85 3.68 5.86
C HIS A 116 -4.32 3.55 6.26
N MET A 117 -5.10 4.60 6.06
CA MET A 117 -6.55 4.59 6.23
C MET A 117 -7.25 4.17 4.94
N SER A 118 -6.66 4.53 3.82
CA SER A 118 -7.01 4.07 2.48
C SER A 118 -5.76 4.08 1.59
N GLU A 119 -5.92 3.85 0.28
CA GLU A 119 -4.81 3.80 -0.67
C GLU A 119 -3.97 5.09 -0.69
N ASP A 120 -4.65 6.25 -0.65
CA ASP A 120 -4.03 7.58 -0.72
C ASP A 120 -4.11 8.36 0.60
N ASP A 121 -4.79 7.82 1.63
CA ASP A 121 -4.99 8.50 2.91
C ASP A 121 -4.10 7.89 3.99
N ILE A 122 -3.27 8.72 4.59
CA ILE A 122 -2.34 8.34 5.65
C ILE A 122 -2.67 9.11 6.93
N LEU A 123 -2.89 8.37 8.01
CA LEU A 123 -2.87 8.91 9.35
C LEU A 123 -1.43 8.97 9.84
N LEU A 124 -0.97 10.17 10.19
CA LEU A 124 0.35 10.42 10.72
C LEU A 124 0.26 10.96 12.14
N CYS A 125 0.75 10.20 13.09
CA CYS A 125 0.91 10.64 14.47
C CYS A 125 2.38 10.84 14.77
N VAL A 126 2.78 12.08 15.10
CA VAL A 126 4.17 12.41 15.44
C VAL A 126 4.25 13.08 16.80
N LYS A 127 5.24 12.64 17.56
CA LYS A 127 5.63 13.27 18.81
C LYS A 127 6.99 13.92 18.63
N VAL A 128 7.05 15.24 18.84
CA VAL A 128 8.25 16.04 18.57
C VAL A 128 8.66 16.84 19.79
N GLN A 129 9.97 16.98 19.95
CA GLN A 129 10.53 17.96 20.89
C GLN A 129 10.64 19.30 20.17
N THR A 130 10.03 20.34 20.76
CA THR A 130 10.12 21.70 20.26
C THR A 130 11.17 22.51 21.03
N SER A 131 11.77 23.53 20.40
CA SER A 131 12.82 24.35 20.99
C SER A 131 12.32 25.29 22.09
N LYS A 132 11.02 25.55 22.16
CA LYS A 132 10.35 26.35 23.19
C LYS A 132 8.99 25.76 23.48
N LEU A 133 8.66 25.58 24.75
CA LEU A 133 7.30 25.26 25.19
C LEU A 133 6.52 26.56 25.39
N ASP A 134 6.09 27.15 24.29
CA ASP A 134 5.18 28.29 24.27
C ASP A 134 4.00 27.93 23.35
N ARG A 135 2.78 28.15 23.82
CA ARG A 135 1.56 27.74 23.14
C ARG A 135 1.47 28.27 21.70
N ASP A 136 1.85 29.53 21.49
CA ASP A 136 1.80 30.15 20.17
C ASP A 136 2.92 29.60 19.25
N TYR A 137 4.07 29.31 19.80
CA TYR A 137 5.19 28.71 19.08
C TYR A 137 4.90 27.26 18.68
N ASP A 138 4.24 26.49 19.55
CA ASP A 138 3.88 25.11 19.28
C ASP A 138 2.84 25.03 18.15
N VAL A 139 1.83 25.90 18.13
CA VAL A 139 0.83 25.96 17.04
C VAL A 139 1.49 26.30 15.70
N GLU A 140 2.41 27.27 15.69
CA GLU A 140 3.13 27.64 14.47
C GLU A 140 4.03 26.50 13.98
N THR A 141 4.70 25.82 14.88
CA THR A 141 5.57 24.66 14.57
C THR A 141 4.74 23.50 14.02
N VAL A 142 3.58 23.19 14.60
CA VAL A 142 2.65 22.19 14.08
C VAL A 142 2.24 22.50 12.65
N ASN A 143 1.81 23.74 12.38
CA ASN A 143 1.43 24.17 11.03
C ASN A 143 2.59 24.07 10.01
N LYS A 144 3.84 24.30 10.45
CA LYS A 144 5.03 24.13 9.60
C LYS A 144 5.28 22.66 9.30
N ILE A 145 5.16 21.78 10.30
CA ILE A 145 5.30 20.33 10.11
C ILE A 145 4.27 19.82 9.09
N GLU A 146 3.00 20.20 9.26
CA GLU A 146 1.94 19.81 8.33
C GLU A 146 2.25 20.23 6.89
N ARG A 147 2.66 21.49 6.68
CA ARG A 147 3.04 21.97 5.35
C ARG A 147 4.24 21.23 4.79
N SER A 148 5.26 20.98 5.61
CA SER A 148 6.48 20.28 5.21
C SER A 148 6.17 18.86 4.72
N VAL A 149 5.37 18.10 5.47
CA VAL A 149 4.97 16.74 5.11
C VAL A 149 4.11 16.73 3.85
N ARG A 150 3.08 17.60 3.76
CA ARG A 150 2.22 17.70 2.57
C ARG A 150 2.99 18.11 1.31
N THR A 151 4.01 18.96 1.46
CA THR A 151 4.87 19.37 0.35
C THR A 151 5.83 18.27 -0.09
N ALA A 152 6.35 17.48 0.85
CA ALA A 152 7.26 16.38 0.54
C ALA A 152 6.57 15.20 -0.19
N LEU A 153 5.28 15.00 0.06
CA LEU A 153 4.50 13.87 -0.46
C LEU A 153 3.11 14.33 -0.97
N PRO A 154 3.05 15.13 -2.05
CA PRO A 154 1.82 15.79 -2.50
C PRO A 154 0.75 14.85 -3.07
N TRP A 155 1.11 13.59 -3.35
CA TRP A 155 0.20 12.57 -3.87
C TRP A 155 -0.57 11.80 -2.79
N PHE A 156 -0.21 11.98 -1.49
CA PHE A 156 -0.96 11.44 -0.37
C PHE A 156 -1.79 12.52 0.31
N ARG A 157 -2.94 12.13 0.81
CA ARG A 157 -3.73 12.91 1.76
C ARG A 157 -3.34 12.52 3.16
N PHE A 158 -2.99 13.52 3.98
CA PHE A 158 -2.54 13.28 5.34
C PHE A 158 -3.53 13.84 6.35
N GLU A 159 -3.94 12.98 7.30
CA GLU A 159 -4.47 13.39 8.59
C GLU A 159 -3.30 13.40 9.59
N ILE A 160 -2.91 14.60 10.04
CA ILE A 160 -1.67 14.76 10.81
C ILE A 160 -2.01 15.18 12.23
N TYR A 161 -1.55 14.40 13.19
CA TYR A 161 -1.61 14.71 14.61
C TYR A 161 -0.20 14.91 15.14
N VAL A 162 0.08 16.10 15.64
CA VAL A 162 1.39 16.45 16.20
C VAL A 162 1.24 16.69 17.69
N GLU A 163 2.01 15.98 18.50
CA GLU A 163 2.11 16.15 19.94
C GLU A 163 3.46 16.80 20.26
N PRO A 164 3.50 18.10 20.60
CA PRO A 164 4.71 18.72 21.15
C PRO A 164 4.96 18.19 22.56
N ASP A 165 6.20 17.77 22.86
CA ASP A 165 6.57 17.28 24.19
C ASP A 165 8.02 17.64 24.52
N LEU A 166 8.36 17.49 25.80
CA LEU A 166 9.75 17.54 26.27
C LEU A 166 10.34 16.13 26.27
N TYR A 167 11.58 16.02 25.79
CA TYR A 167 12.32 14.77 25.94
C TYR A 167 12.45 14.38 27.41
N ARG A 168 11.93 13.19 27.75
CA ARG A 168 12.15 12.55 29.05
C ARG A 168 12.86 11.23 28.82
N ALA A 169 13.95 11.00 29.57
CA ALA A 169 14.78 9.79 29.42
C ALA A 169 14.04 8.47 29.77
N ASP A 170 12.88 8.56 30.43
CA ASP A 170 12.01 7.45 30.79
C ASP A 170 10.98 7.07 29.71
N HIS A 171 10.84 7.87 28.63
CA HIS A 171 10.06 7.49 27.48
C HIS A 171 10.75 6.35 26.73
N LYS A 172 10.29 5.12 26.99
CA LYS A 172 10.66 3.98 26.15
C LYS A 172 10.15 4.25 24.73
N ILE A 173 11.10 4.43 23.82
CA ILE A 173 10.82 4.40 22.38
C ILE A 173 10.28 3.00 22.12
N VAL A 174 8.98 2.90 21.84
CA VAL A 174 8.38 1.63 21.39
C VAL A 174 8.85 1.45 19.96
N SER A 175 9.86 0.61 19.79
CA SER A 175 10.40 0.14 18.51
C SER A 175 9.42 -0.81 17.82
#